data_9385adb39270e918332f477571d4348b
#
_entry.id   9385adb39270e918332f477571d4348b
#
_cell.length_a   1.000
_cell.length_b   1.000
_cell.length_c   1.000
_cell.angle_alpha   90.00
_cell.angle_beta   90.00
_cell.angle_gamma   90.00
#
_symmetry.space_group_name_H-M   'P 1'
#
loop_
_entity.id
_entity.type
_entity.pdbx_description
1 polymer ?
#
loop_
_entity_poly.entity_id
_entity_poly.type
_entity_poly.pdbx_seq_one_letter_code
_entity_poly.pdbx_strand_id
1 'polypeptide(L)'
;MNNQDIIDRIKASFCNLTNFKVRQNAIEVITAYSTITSKFVSVFITFTNNKIVLTDSGWIDQNYYETPLYDESEFIINRMISSYKASFNVKSILDKEGVEFYYKTCENIDQIPSAVFDLASFIVGVVNSFCIQYKDEKEEKERETFRKDANDYLKANYTDKVKLRSALDDFQSIKFNAIINKNSNLYLLTYVTGSNQIYFENDLRKSIVNFEIASKSKYRDIIKEKVTIINDKSDGYMPERSSFIFELLREKTSREPLKWSEKERILELI
;
A
#
# COMPACT_ATOMS: atom_id res chain seq x y z
N MET A 1 8.06 -51.92 -0.11
CA MET A 1 6.89 -51.16 -0.46
C MET A 1 6.99 -50.86 -1.96
N ASN A 2 6.03 -51.29 -2.76
CA ASN A 2 6.04 -51.14 -4.20
C ASN A 2 5.75 -49.65 -4.55
N ASN A 3 6.35 -49.12 -5.60
CA ASN A 3 6.08 -47.74 -6.06
C ASN A 3 4.59 -47.50 -6.32
N GLN A 4 3.86 -48.54 -6.77
CA GLN A 4 2.42 -48.43 -6.99
C GLN A 4 1.66 -48.23 -5.68
N ASP A 5 2.02 -48.94 -4.59
CA ASP A 5 1.39 -48.73 -3.27
C ASP A 5 1.62 -47.31 -2.74
N ILE A 6 2.80 -46.76 -2.99
CA ILE A 6 3.11 -45.37 -2.62
C ILE A 6 2.23 -44.38 -3.43
N ILE A 7 2.15 -44.56 -4.75
CA ILE A 7 1.33 -43.74 -5.63
C ILE A 7 -0.14 -43.77 -5.22
N ASP A 8 -0.68 -44.95 -4.94
CA ASP A 8 -2.08 -45.11 -4.56
C ASP A 8 -2.41 -44.46 -3.21
N ARG A 9 -1.49 -44.56 -2.24
CA ARG A 9 -1.62 -43.85 -0.94
C ARG A 9 -1.56 -42.34 -1.12
N ILE A 10 -0.64 -41.84 -1.95
CA ILE A 10 -0.53 -40.40 -2.25
C ILE A 10 -1.82 -39.93 -2.90
N LYS A 11 -2.32 -40.61 -3.94
CA LYS A 11 -3.57 -40.26 -4.63
C LYS A 11 -4.75 -40.21 -3.67
N ALA A 12 -4.91 -41.23 -2.81
CA ALA A 12 -5.98 -41.27 -1.80
C ALA A 12 -5.88 -40.10 -0.80
N SER A 13 -4.68 -39.70 -0.42
CA SER A 13 -4.47 -38.55 0.47
C SER A 13 -4.80 -37.23 -0.22
N PHE A 14 -4.43 -37.07 -1.50
CA PHE A 14 -4.73 -35.84 -2.24
C PHE A 14 -6.22 -35.63 -2.51
N CYS A 15 -7.01 -36.71 -2.69
CA CYS A 15 -8.46 -36.61 -2.86
C CYS A 15 -9.16 -35.96 -1.66
N ASN A 16 -8.57 -36.04 -0.46
CA ASN A 16 -9.13 -35.47 0.77
C ASN A 16 -8.67 -34.03 1.07
N LEU A 17 -7.82 -33.45 0.22
CA LEU A 17 -7.30 -32.09 0.43
C LEU A 17 -8.24 -30.98 -0.04
N THR A 18 -9.30 -31.33 -0.76
CA THR A 18 -10.30 -30.36 -1.25
C THR A 18 -11.64 -30.63 -0.61
N ASN A 19 -12.25 -29.62 0.00
CA ASN A 19 -13.56 -29.70 0.61
C ASN A 19 -14.57 -28.85 -0.14
N PHE A 20 -15.84 -29.28 -0.10
CA PHE A 20 -16.92 -28.59 -0.76
C PHE A 20 -17.99 -28.18 0.25
N LYS A 21 -18.50 -26.96 0.14
CA LYS A 21 -19.63 -26.48 0.92
C LYS A 21 -20.68 -25.90 -0.02
N VAL A 22 -21.91 -26.33 0.13
CA VAL A 22 -23.03 -25.74 -0.59
C VAL A 22 -23.47 -24.49 0.19
N ARG A 23 -23.40 -23.34 -0.46
CA ARG A 23 -23.93 -22.07 0.02
C ARG A 23 -25.27 -21.79 -0.69
N GLN A 24 -26.01 -20.76 -0.27
CA GLN A 24 -27.33 -20.46 -0.83
C GLN A 24 -27.36 -20.41 -2.38
N ASN A 25 -26.40 -19.70 -2.97
CA ASN A 25 -26.34 -19.47 -4.43
C ASN A 25 -24.98 -19.85 -5.03
N ALA A 26 -24.13 -20.56 -4.32
CA ALA A 26 -22.79 -20.91 -4.74
C ALA A 26 -22.33 -22.25 -4.17
N ILE A 27 -21.35 -22.86 -4.81
CA ILE A 27 -20.55 -23.95 -4.26
C ILE A 27 -19.20 -23.38 -3.86
N GLU A 28 -18.88 -23.42 -2.59
CA GLU A 28 -17.53 -23.07 -2.11
C GLU A 28 -16.63 -24.30 -2.24
N VAL A 29 -15.53 -24.13 -2.95
CA VAL A 29 -14.45 -25.10 -3.08
C VAL A 29 -13.30 -24.62 -2.19
N ILE A 30 -13.10 -25.27 -1.05
CA ILE A 30 -11.96 -25.02 -0.17
C ILE A 30 -10.80 -25.85 -0.70
N THR A 31 -9.81 -25.19 -1.26
CA THR A 31 -8.67 -25.85 -1.92
C THR A 31 -7.61 -26.29 -0.93
N ALA A 32 -6.67 -27.10 -1.41
CA ALA A 32 -5.46 -27.47 -0.66
C ALA A 32 -4.43 -26.36 -0.55
N TYR A 33 -4.65 -25.25 -1.24
CA TYR A 33 -3.74 -24.11 -1.18
C TYR A 33 -3.96 -23.30 0.08
N SER A 34 -2.87 -22.86 0.68
CA SER A 34 -2.87 -21.88 1.76
C SER A 34 -2.05 -20.66 1.38
N THR A 35 -2.45 -19.52 1.90
CA THR A 35 -1.69 -18.28 1.82
C THR A 35 -0.59 -18.26 2.88
N ILE A 36 0.37 -17.35 2.76
CA ILE A 36 1.41 -17.11 3.79
C ILE A 36 0.82 -16.70 5.14
N THR A 37 -0.42 -16.19 5.16
CA THR A 37 -1.18 -15.86 6.38
C THR A 37 -1.89 -17.08 6.99
N SER A 38 -1.58 -18.30 6.53
CA SER A 38 -2.15 -19.58 6.99
C SER A 38 -3.65 -19.73 6.78
N LYS A 39 -4.22 -19.00 5.83
CA LYS A 39 -5.63 -19.13 5.42
C LYS A 39 -5.73 -20.06 4.21
N PHE A 40 -6.69 -20.97 4.23
CA PHE A 40 -7.00 -21.78 3.04
C PHE A 40 -7.71 -20.92 1.98
N VAL A 41 -7.35 -21.17 0.71
CA VAL A 41 -7.99 -20.48 -0.42
C VAL A 41 -9.31 -21.15 -0.76
N SER A 42 -10.38 -20.35 -0.78
CA SER A 42 -11.69 -20.76 -1.26
C SER A 42 -12.01 -20.11 -2.60
N VAL A 43 -12.60 -20.91 -3.49
CA VAL A 43 -13.14 -20.48 -4.78
C VAL A 43 -14.64 -20.74 -4.78
N PHE A 44 -15.42 -19.74 -5.17
CA PHE A 44 -16.87 -19.82 -5.20
C PHE A 44 -17.36 -20.02 -6.63
N ILE A 45 -18.17 -21.04 -6.86
CA ILE A 45 -18.74 -21.38 -8.17
C ILE A 45 -20.20 -20.98 -8.17
N THR A 46 -20.59 -20.14 -9.13
CA THR A 46 -21.98 -19.71 -9.34
C THR A 46 -22.42 -19.98 -10.77
N PHE A 47 -23.72 -20.14 -10.96
CA PHE A 47 -24.33 -20.34 -12.27
C PHE A 47 -25.20 -19.14 -12.60
N THR A 48 -24.80 -18.33 -13.56
CA THR A 48 -25.48 -17.09 -13.92
C THR A 48 -25.58 -16.97 -15.44
N ASN A 49 -26.78 -16.75 -15.96
CA ASN A 49 -27.01 -16.54 -17.39
C ASN A 49 -26.42 -17.65 -18.30
N ASN A 50 -26.62 -18.91 -17.94
CA ASN A 50 -26.05 -20.08 -18.62
C ASN A 50 -24.52 -20.12 -18.67
N LYS A 51 -23.86 -19.38 -17.81
CA LYS A 51 -22.39 -19.40 -17.65
C LYS A 51 -22.02 -19.88 -16.26
N ILE A 52 -20.92 -20.60 -16.19
CA ILE A 52 -20.29 -20.99 -14.94
C ILE A 52 -19.29 -19.89 -14.59
N VAL A 53 -19.45 -19.26 -13.44
CA VAL A 53 -18.56 -18.22 -12.95
C VAL A 53 -17.87 -18.70 -11.67
N LEU A 54 -16.55 -18.64 -11.67
CA LEU A 54 -15.73 -18.90 -10.49
C LEU A 54 -15.21 -17.55 -9.97
N THR A 55 -15.31 -17.31 -8.66
CA THR A 55 -14.91 -16.03 -8.07
C THR A 55 -14.25 -16.22 -6.70
N ASP A 56 -13.44 -15.24 -6.31
CA ASP A 56 -12.90 -15.12 -4.94
C ASP A 56 -13.94 -14.57 -3.93
N SER A 57 -15.13 -14.21 -4.43
CA SER A 57 -16.20 -13.59 -3.64
C SER A 57 -15.80 -12.26 -2.96
N GLY A 58 -14.83 -11.52 -3.52
CA GLY A 58 -14.32 -10.26 -2.96
C GLY A 58 -13.44 -10.45 -1.72
N TRP A 59 -13.03 -11.66 -1.41
CA TRP A 59 -12.27 -11.96 -0.19
C TRP A 59 -10.89 -11.33 -0.15
N ILE A 60 -10.27 -11.08 -1.32
CA ILE A 60 -9.00 -10.36 -1.39
C ILE A 60 -9.21 -8.91 -0.96
N ASP A 61 -10.15 -8.22 -1.57
CA ASP A 61 -10.41 -6.80 -1.36
C ASP A 61 -10.95 -6.50 0.06
N GLN A 62 -11.82 -7.39 0.57
CA GLN A 62 -12.35 -7.31 1.94
C GLN A 62 -11.36 -7.75 3.03
N ASN A 63 -10.12 -8.01 2.66
CA ASN A 63 -9.04 -8.43 3.55
C ASN A 63 -9.36 -9.70 4.39
N TYR A 64 -10.12 -10.64 3.84
CA TYR A 64 -10.40 -11.92 4.51
C TYR A 64 -9.13 -12.70 4.83
N TYR A 65 -8.11 -12.55 3.99
CA TYR A 65 -6.81 -13.21 4.15
C TYR A 65 -5.87 -12.51 5.14
N GLU A 66 -6.33 -11.46 5.83
CA GLU A 66 -5.59 -10.74 6.88
C GLU A 66 -4.21 -10.26 6.41
N THR A 67 -4.17 -9.70 5.21
CA THR A 67 -2.95 -9.12 4.66
C THR A 67 -2.63 -7.80 5.35
N PRO A 68 -1.33 -7.46 5.49
CA PRO A 68 -0.97 -6.14 5.97
C PRO A 68 -1.50 -5.03 5.04
N LEU A 69 -1.92 -3.91 5.61
CA LEU A 69 -2.25 -2.71 4.85
C LEU A 69 -0.96 -1.97 4.51
N TYR A 70 -0.59 -1.88 3.23
CA TYR A 70 0.62 -1.20 2.78
C TYR A 70 0.32 0.02 1.93
N ASP A 71 0.86 1.15 2.35
CA ASP A 71 0.81 2.43 1.64
C ASP A 71 1.97 2.61 0.64
N GLU A 72 3.14 2.03 0.94
CA GLU A 72 4.39 2.38 0.24
C GLU A 72 4.71 1.51 -0.99
N SER A 73 4.03 0.39 -1.15
CA SER A 73 4.26 -0.58 -2.24
C SER A 73 3.11 -0.70 -3.24
N GLU A 74 2.10 0.15 -3.16
CA GLU A 74 0.86 0.05 -3.93
C GLU A 74 1.09 -0.07 -5.45
N PHE A 75 2.03 0.70 -6.00
CA PHE A 75 2.36 0.63 -7.42
C PHE A 75 2.95 -0.74 -7.84
N ILE A 76 3.86 -1.29 -7.02
CA ILE A 76 4.50 -2.58 -7.30
C ILE A 76 3.46 -3.69 -7.19
N ILE A 77 2.64 -3.66 -6.15
CA ILE A 77 1.57 -4.63 -5.92
C ILE A 77 0.56 -4.60 -7.07
N ASN A 78 0.10 -3.43 -7.49
CA ASN A 78 -0.82 -3.28 -8.61
C ASN A 78 -0.25 -3.85 -9.92
N ARG A 79 1.06 -3.67 -10.17
CA ARG A 79 1.74 -4.28 -11.30
C ARG A 79 1.81 -5.80 -11.19
N MET A 80 2.04 -6.34 -9.99
CA MET A 80 2.04 -7.78 -9.73
C MET A 80 0.64 -8.37 -9.94
N ILE A 81 -0.40 -7.74 -9.39
CA ILE A 81 -1.81 -8.14 -9.60
C ILE A 81 -2.12 -8.18 -11.10
N SER A 82 -1.75 -7.14 -11.83
CA SER A 82 -1.96 -7.06 -13.28
C SER A 82 -1.26 -8.19 -14.03
N SER A 83 -0.03 -8.53 -13.63
CA SER A 83 0.73 -9.65 -14.19
C SER A 83 0.07 -10.99 -13.90
N TYR A 84 -0.38 -11.22 -12.66
CA TYR A 84 -1.10 -12.44 -12.30
C TYR A 84 -2.45 -12.56 -13.02
N LYS A 85 -3.21 -11.44 -13.13
CA LYS A 85 -4.47 -11.41 -13.91
C LYS A 85 -4.22 -11.87 -15.35
N ALA A 86 -3.18 -11.37 -15.99
CA ALA A 86 -2.81 -11.75 -17.34
C ALA A 86 -2.37 -13.23 -17.42
N SER A 87 -1.52 -13.68 -16.49
CA SER A 87 -0.96 -15.06 -16.51
C SER A 87 -2.01 -16.12 -16.28
N PHE A 88 -2.98 -15.88 -15.39
CA PHE A 88 -4.05 -16.84 -15.06
C PHE A 88 -5.36 -16.55 -15.80
N ASN A 89 -5.39 -15.56 -16.70
CA ASN A 89 -6.59 -15.13 -17.41
C ASN A 89 -7.77 -14.86 -16.44
N VAL A 90 -7.48 -14.10 -15.37
CA VAL A 90 -8.44 -13.68 -14.36
C VAL A 90 -8.93 -12.28 -14.69
N LYS A 91 -10.23 -12.07 -14.59
CA LYS A 91 -10.89 -10.77 -14.76
C LYS A 91 -11.29 -10.21 -13.41
N SER A 92 -11.55 -8.91 -13.33
CA SER A 92 -12.14 -8.30 -12.14
C SER A 92 -13.31 -7.39 -12.48
N ILE A 93 -14.17 -7.19 -11.50
CA ILE A 93 -15.30 -6.27 -11.56
C ILE A 93 -15.50 -5.64 -10.17
N LEU A 94 -15.82 -4.35 -10.16
CA LEU A 94 -16.28 -3.66 -8.94
C LEU A 94 -17.79 -3.80 -8.81
N ASP A 95 -18.27 -4.08 -7.61
CA ASP A 95 -19.69 -4.02 -7.32
C ASP A 95 -20.15 -2.58 -7.02
N LYS A 96 -21.42 -2.43 -6.61
CA LYS A 96 -22.02 -1.13 -6.30
C LYS A 96 -21.48 -0.52 -4.99
N GLU A 97 -20.88 -1.32 -4.14
CA GLU A 97 -20.30 -0.93 -2.86
C GLU A 97 -18.79 -0.64 -2.98
N GLY A 98 -18.23 -0.83 -4.18
CA GLY A 98 -16.82 -0.60 -4.47
C GLY A 98 -15.91 -1.79 -4.17
N VAL A 99 -16.46 -2.97 -3.86
CA VAL A 99 -15.70 -4.20 -3.63
C VAL A 99 -15.25 -4.80 -4.96
N GLU A 100 -13.96 -5.11 -5.09
CA GLU A 100 -13.39 -5.77 -6.27
C GLU A 100 -13.50 -7.29 -6.16
N PHE A 101 -14.15 -7.90 -7.16
CA PHE A 101 -14.29 -9.34 -7.31
C PHE A 101 -13.37 -9.82 -8.43
N TYR A 102 -12.58 -10.83 -8.16
CA TYR A 102 -11.77 -11.53 -9.17
C TYR A 102 -12.49 -12.78 -9.64
N TYR A 103 -12.56 -13.00 -10.96
CA TYR A 103 -13.34 -14.10 -11.49
C TYR A 103 -12.80 -14.69 -12.80
N LYS A 104 -13.23 -15.92 -13.06
CA LYS A 104 -13.10 -16.64 -14.35
C LYS A 104 -14.46 -17.15 -14.80
N THR A 105 -14.61 -17.37 -16.09
CA THR A 105 -15.83 -17.98 -16.66
C THR A 105 -15.49 -19.26 -17.39
N CYS A 106 -16.32 -20.29 -17.25
CA CYS A 106 -16.26 -21.55 -17.96
C CYS A 106 -17.49 -21.74 -18.84
N GLU A 107 -17.30 -22.39 -19.98
CA GLU A 107 -18.40 -22.75 -20.90
C GLU A 107 -19.03 -24.10 -20.53
N ASN A 108 -18.25 -24.97 -19.89
CA ASN A 108 -18.72 -26.31 -19.51
C ASN A 108 -18.10 -26.75 -18.16
N ILE A 109 -18.64 -27.82 -17.59
CA ILE A 109 -18.24 -28.37 -16.29
C ILE A 109 -16.81 -28.92 -16.31
N ASP A 110 -16.35 -29.44 -17.43
CA ASP A 110 -15.03 -30.06 -17.54
C ASP A 110 -13.89 -29.03 -17.38
N GLN A 111 -14.18 -27.74 -17.58
CA GLN A 111 -13.23 -26.64 -17.39
C GLN A 111 -13.11 -26.18 -15.93
N ILE A 112 -14.06 -26.58 -15.07
CA ILE A 112 -14.07 -26.12 -13.65
C ILE A 112 -12.80 -26.46 -12.91
N PRO A 113 -12.25 -27.69 -12.95
CA PRO A 113 -11.04 -28.03 -12.20
C PRO A 113 -9.85 -27.13 -12.54
N SER A 114 -9.63 -26.90 -13.85
CA SER A 114 -8.56 -26.01 -14.32
C SER A 114 -8.78 -24.56 -13.88
N ALA A 115 -10.02 -24.08 -13.99
CA ALA A 115 -10.36 -22.71 -13.58
C ALA A 115 -10.26 -22.48 -12.06
N VAL A 116 -10.59 -23.50 -11.24
CA VAL A 116 -10.36 -23.49 -9.79
C VAL A 116 -8.87 -23.40 -9.48
N PHE A 117 -8.05 -24.20 -10.16
CA PHE A 117 -6.61 -24.20 -10.02
C PHE A 117 -6.00 -22.84 -10.35
N ASP A 118 -6.36 -22.27 -11.49
CA ASP A 118 -5.86 -20.97 -11.95
C ASP A 118 -6.26 -19.84 -10.98
N LEU A 119 -7.55 -19.80 -10.57
CA LEU A 119 -8.03 -18.76 -9.67
C LEU A 119 -7.43 -18.91 -8.28
N ALA A 120 -7.27 -20.12 -7.77
CA ALA A 120 -6.61 -20.36 -6.49
C ALA A 120 -5.12 -19.95 -6.54
N SER A 121 -4.41 -20.27 -7.62
CA SER A 121 -3.02 -19.84 -7.84
C SER A 121 -2.90 -18.32 -7.92
N PHE A 122 -3.84 -17.67 -8.60
CA PHE A 122 -3.95 -16.21 -8.63
C PHE A 122 -4.12 -15.63 -7.20
N ILE A 123 -5.08 -16.15 -6.42
CA ILE A 123 -5.34 -15.69 -5.05
C ILE A 123 -4.09 -15.84 -4.18
N VAL A 124 -3.42 -17.01 -4.21
CA VAL A 124 -2.16 -17.23 -3.48
C VAL A 124 -1.11 -16.22 -3.90
N GLY A 125 -0.92 -16.02 -5.21
CA GLY A 125 0.06 -15.09 -5.75
C GLY A 125 -0.18 -13.66 -5.27
N VAL A 126 -1.41 -13.18 -5.38
CA VAL A 126 -1.79 -11.82 -4.96
C VAL A 126 -1.65 -11.64 -3.45
N VAL A 127 -2.25 -12.54 -2.64
CA VAL A 127 -2.21 -12.45 -1.18
C VAL A 127 -0.77 -12.54 -0.65
N ASN A 128 0.04 -13.45 -1.18
CA ASN A 128 1.44 -13.54 -0.79
C ASN A 128 2.25 -12.31 -1.18
N SER A 129 1.90 -11.67 -2.31
CA SER A 129 2.53 -10.41 -2.74
C SER A 129 2.27 -9.26 -1.77
N PHE A 130 1.08 -9.18 -1.19
CA PHE A 130 0.75 -8.20 -0.13
C PHE A 130 1.60 -8.41 1.14
N CYS A 131 2.04 -9.64 1.40
CA CYS A 131 2.86 -9.96 2.57
C CYS A 131 4.37 -9.80 2.33
N ILE A 132 4.79 -9.57 1.08
CA ILE A 132 6.19 -9.30 0.76
C ILE A 132 6.48 -7.83 1.11
N GLN A 133 7.35 -7.61 2.10
CA GLN A 133 7.91 -6.29 2.33
C GLN A 133 8.90 -5.99 1.19
N TYR A 134 8.45 -5.20 0.24
CA TYR A 134 9.33 -4.71 -0.81
C TYR A 134 10.22 -3.62 -0.22
N LYS A 135 11.46 -3.96 0.09
CA LYS A 135 12.47 -2.97 0.46
C LYS A 135 13.24 -2.60 -0.80
N ASP A 136 13.00 -1.41 -1.29
CA ASP A 136 13.92 -0.78 -2.22
C ASP A 136 15.10 -0.21 -1.40
N GLU A 137 16.22 -0.95 -1.36
CA GLU A 137 17.40 -0.57 -0.57
C GLU A 137 17.94 0.82 -0.95
N LYS A 138 17.81 1.19 -2.22
CA LYS A 138 18.21 2.52 -2.70
C LYS A 138 17.31 3.59 -2.10
N GLU A 139 16.00 3.36 -2.12
CA GLU A 139 15.00 4.27 -1.56
C GLU A 139 15.16 4.38 -0.04
N GLU A 140 15.29 3.25 0.68
CA GLU A 140 15.47 3.24 2.13
C GLU A 140 16.73 4.03 2.54
N LYS A 141 17.84 3.81 1.85
CA LYS A 141 19.10 4.52 2.08
C LYS A 141 18.99 6.02 1.79
N GLU A 142 18.33 6.39 0.69
CA GLU A 142 18.08 7.79 0.32
C GLU A 142 17.28 8.49 1.42
N ARG A 143 16.16 7.89 1.85
CA ARG A 143 15.28 8.41 2.90
C ARG A 143 15.98 8.51 4.26
N GLU A 144 16.75 7.49 4.65
CA GLU A 144 17.45 7.49 5.93
C GLU A 144 18.54 8.54 5.97
N THR A 145 19.32 8.66 4.90
CA THR A 145 20.37 9.66 4.79
C THR A 145 19.80 11.06 4.89
N PHE A 146 18.82 11.38 4.04
CA PHE A 146 18.22 12.71 4.04
C PHE A 146 17.54 13.05 5.39
N ARG A 147 16.80 12.08 5.95
CA ARG A 147 16.15 12.26 7.26
C ARG A 147 17.15 12.51 8.36
N LYS A 148 18.28 11.80 8.37
CA LYS A 148 19.34 12.00 9.35
C LYS A 148 19.92 13.41 9.23
N ASP A 149 20.31 13.83 8.02
CA ASP A 149 20.91 15.13 7.77
C ASP A 149 19.96 16.28 8.17
N ALA A 150 18.67 16.17 7.81
CA ALA A 150 17.65 17.16 8.17
C ALA A 150 17.41 17.20 9.69
N ASN A 151 17.33 16.04 10.34
CA ASN A 151 17.13 15.96 11.78
C ASN A 151 18.32 16.53 12.56
N ASP A 152 19.55 16.22 12.14
CA ASP A 152 20.77 16.71 12.79
C ASP A 152 20.87 18.23 12.64
N TYR A 153 20.54 18.77 11.47
CA TYR A 153 20.47 20.20 11.23
C TYR A 153 19.44 20.89 12.15
N LEU A 154 18.23 20.35 12.25
CA LEU A 154 17.18 20.93 13.09
C LEU A 154 17.51 20.83 14.57
N LYS A 155 18.09 19.73 15.05
CA LYS A 155 18.54 19.59 16.43
C LYS A 155 19.62 20.58 16.78
N ALA A 156 20.60 20.78 15.90
CA ALA A 156 21.68 21.73 16.12
C ALA A 156 21.18 23.17 16.28
N ASN A 157 20.11 23.54 15.58
CA ASN A 157 19.61 24.90 15.56
C ASN A 157 18.43 25.18 16.51
N TYR A 158 17.63 24.14 16.84
CA TYR A 158 16.42 24.32 17.66
C TYR A 158 16.42 23.54 18.97
N THR A 159 17.46 22.72 19.21
CA THR A 159 17.73 22.00 20.48
C THR A 159 16.45 21.37 21.08
N ASP A 160 15.99 21.81 22.25
CA ASP A 160 14.84 21.26 22.96
C ASP A 160 13.47 21.67 22.40
N LYS A 161 13.45 22.54 21.40
CA LYS A 161 12.21 23.04 20.78
C LYS A 161 11.72 22.14 19.66
N VAL A 162 12.53 21.20 19.18
CA VAL A 162 12.20 20.29 18.09
C VAL A 162 11.82 18.90 18.60
N LYS A 163 10.66 18.42 18.19
CA LYS A 163 10.22 17.04 18.38
C LYS A 163 10.22 16.33 17.03
N LEU A 164 11.04 15.30 16.90
CA LEU A 164 11.15 14.51 15.67
C LEU A 164 10.14 13.38 15.64
N ARG A 165 9.66 13.01 14.45
CA ARG A 165 8.68 11.94 14.20
C ARG A 165 7.48 12.03 15.15
N SER A 166 6.96 13.22 15.34
CA SER A 166 5.91 13.51 16.30
C SER A 166 4.56 13.66 15.62
N ALA A 167 3.52 13.19 16.30
CA ALA A 167 2.13 13.40 15.91
C ALA A 167 1.53 14.57 16.68
N LEU A 168 0.42 15.12 16.18
CA LEU A 168 -0.48 15.95 17.00
C LEU A 168 -1.34 15.00 17.84
N ASP A 169 -1.63 15.37 19.11
CA ASP A 169 -2.27 14.47 20.10
C ASP A 169 -3.64 13.94 19.65
N ASP A 170 -4.37 14.72 18.85
CA ASP A 170 -5.69 14.36 18.33
C ASP A 170 -5.64 13.48 17.06
N PHE A 171 -4.45 13.35 16.43
CA PHE A 171 -4.25 12.54 15.22
C PHE A 171 -2.97 11.70 15.33
N GLN A 172 -2.97 10.73 16.23
CA GLN A 172 -1.81 9.86 16.52
C GLN A 172 -1.28 9.07 15.30
N SER A 173 -2.16 8.79 14.34
CA SER A 173 -1.79 8.06 13.11
C SER A 173 -0.96 8.90 12.13
N ILE A 174 -0.96 10.24 12.29
CA ILE A 174 -0.30 11.15 11.37
C ILE A 174 0.94 11.74 12.04
N LYS A 175 2.10 11.37 11.52
CA LYS A 175 3.38 11.83 12.04
C LYS A 175 4.03 12.84 11.09
N PHE A 176 4.42 13.98 11.65
CA PHE A 176 5.29 14.93 10.98
C PHE A 176 6.75 14.53 11.18
N ASN A 177 7.61 14.85 10.21
CA ASN A 177 9.04 14.57 10.33
C ASN A 177 9.66 15.38 11.48
N ALA A 178 9.23 16.63 11.66
CA ALA A 178 9.54 17.42 12.83
C ALA A 178 8.40 18.37 13.19
N ILE A 179 8.24 18.65 14.49
CA ILE A 179 7.39 19.71 15.00
C ILE A 179 8.28 20.62 15.85
N ILE A 180 8.32 21.91 15.52
CA ILE A 180 9.07 22.89 16.29
C ILE A 180 8.09 23.76 17.07
N ASN A 181 8.31 23.88 18.39
CA ASN A 181 7.53 24.75 19.26
C ASN A 181 8.38 25.98 19.61
N LYS A 182 7.96 27.14 19.14
CA LYS A 182 8.63 28.42 19.41
C LYS A 182 7.59 29.48 19.76
N ASN A 183 7.72 30.06 20.95
CA ASN A 183 6.81 31.11 21.43
C ASN A 183 5.32 30.71 21.41
N SER A 184 5.03 29.47 21.85
CA SER A 184 3.68 28.87 21.84
C SER A 184 3.08 28.64 20.45
N ASN A 185 3.85 28.82 19.39
CA ASN A 185 3.46 28.52 18.04
C ASN A 185 4.08 27.19 17.56
N LEU A 186 3.34 26.43 16.76
CA LEU A 186 3.79 25.19 16.15
C LEU A 186 4.20 25.43 14.71
N TYR A 187 5.35 24.88 14.34
CA TYR A 187 5.83 24.80 12.97
C TYR A 187 5.88 23.32 12.60
N LEU A 188 5.10 22.93 11.59
CA LEU A 188 4.98 21.53 11.15
C LEU A 188 5.87 21.30 9.94
N LEU A 189 6.79 20.34 10.04
CA LEU A 189 7.76 20.07 8.97
C LEU A 189 7.53 18.66 8.40
N THR A 190 7.48 18.58 7.06
CA THR A 190 7.53 17.34 6.30
C THR A 190 8.78 17.31 5.43
N TYR A 191 9.33 16.11 5.22
CA TYR A 191 10.48 15.90 4.35
C TYR A 191 10.03 15.17 3.10
N VAL A 192 10.52 15.60 1.96
CA VAL A 192 10.26 15.02 0.65
C VAL A 192 11.57 14.62 0.00
N THR A 193 11.71 13.35 -0.27
CA THR A 193 12.83 12.77 -1.01
C THR A 193 12.37 11.53 -1.75
N GLY A 194 13.20 10.99 -2.64
CA GLY A 194 12.89 9.74 -3.32
C GLY A 194 13.98 9.37 -4.31
N SER A 195 14.33 8.08 -4.36
CA SER A 195 15.29 7.53 -5.31
C SER A 195 14.78 7.57 -6.77
N ASN A 196 13.49 7.87 -6.96
CA ASN A 196 12.85 8.08 -8.25
C ASN A 196 11.64 9.01 -8.12
N GLN A 197 11.07 9.44 -9.26
CA GLN A 197 9.93 10.36 -9.31
C GLN A 197 8.72 9.87 -8.54
N ILE A 198 8.40 8.57 -8.59
CA ILE A 198 7.20 8.00 -7.96
C ILE A 198 7.28 8.12 -6.44
N TYR A 199 8.41 7.73 -5.85
CA TYR A 199 8.62 7.86 -4.41
C TYR A 199 8.61 9.30 -3.95
N PHE A 200 9.23 10.19 -4.74
CA PHE A 200 9.24 11.62 -4.46
C PHE A 200 7.82 12.22 -4.48
N GLU A 201 7.02 11.90 -5.49
CA GLU A 201 5.64 12.37 -5.58
C GLU A 201 4.75 11.81 -4.47
N ASN A 202 4.98 10.57 -4.04
CA ASN A 202 4.25 9.98 -2.91
C ASN A 202 4.52 10.76 -1.62
N ASP A 203 5.77 11.17 -1.36
CA ASP A 203 6.10 12.00 -0.20
C ASP A 203 5.47 13.42 -0.31
N LEU A 204 5.38 13.99 -1.52
CA LEU A 204 4.65 15.24 -1.74
C LEU A 204 3.16 15.09 -1.39
N ARG A 205 2.50 14.05 -1.91
CA ARG A 205 1.09 13.76 -1.63
C ARG A 205 0.83 13.53 -0.14
N LYS A 206 1.71 12.78 0.51
CA LYS A 206 1.66 12.55 1.96
C LYS A 206 1.79 13.87 2.75
N SER A 207 2.66 14.76 2.32
CA SER A 207 2.79 16.10 2.92
C SER A 207 1.51 16.91 2.79
N ILE A 208 0.86 16.90 1.62
CA ILE A 208 -0.42 17.57 1.36
C ILE A 208 -1.51 17.05 2.31
N VAL A 209 -1.66 15.72 2.40
CA VAL A 209 -2.66 15.09 3.27
C VAL A 209 -2.39 15.43 4.74
N ASN A 210 -1.15 15.34 5.20
CA ASN A 210 -0.77 15.65 6.57
C ASN A 210 -1.11 17.10 6.92
N PHE A 211 -0.84 18.05 6.04
CA PHE A 211 -1.15 19.46 6.26
C PHE A 211 -2.65 19.76 6.21
N GLU A 212 -3.40 19.08 5.35
CA GLU A 212 -4.87 19.19 5.31
C GLU A 212 -5.49 18.74 6.64
N ILE A 213 -5.03 17.60 7.17
CA ILE A 213 -5.51 17.08 8.45
C ILE A 213 -5.09 17.99 9.60
N ALA A 214 -3.85 18.49 9.61
CA ALA A 214 -3.38 19.44 10.62
C ALA A 214 -4.25 20.71 10.67
N SER A 215 -4.76 21.17 9.53
CA SER A 215 -5.67 22.33 9.45
C SER A 215 -7.02 22.08 10.12
N LYS A 216 -7.39 20.82 10.35
CA LYS A 216 -8.64 20.41 11.01
C LYS A 216 -8.42 20.01 12.47
N SER A 217 -7.17 20.05 12.95
CA SER A 217 -6.83 19.69 14.32
C SER A 217 -7.24 20.77 15.32
N LYS A 218 -7.33 20.40 16.61
CA LYS A 218 -7.51 21.36 17.71
C LYS A 218 -6.35 22.37 17.85
N TYR A 219 -5.22 22.10 17.20
CA TYR A 219 -4.02 22.96 17.20
C TYR A 219 -3.99 23.97 16.06
N ARG A 220 -5.01 24.00 15.18
CA ARG A 220 -5.04 24.84 13.96
C ARG A 220 -4.68 26.30 14.24
N ASP A 221 -5.15 26.87 15.36
CA ASP A 221 -5.00 28.29 15.68
C ASP A 221 -3.58 28.64 16.17
N ILE A 222 -2.78 27.65 16.60
CA ILE A 222 -1.39 27.82 17.01
C ILE A 222 -0.39 27.27 15.98
N ILE A 223 -0.86 26.65 14.90
CA ILE A 223 0.00 26.26 13.77
C ILE A 223 0.36 27.52 13.00
N LYS A 224 1.60 27.96 13.15
CA LYS A 224 2.11 29.19 12.51
C LYS A 224 2.50 28.94 11.05
N GLU A 225 3.23 27.86 10.79
CA GLU A 225 3.73 27.53 9.46
C GLU A 225 3.68 26.01 9.21
N LYS A 226 3.44 25.66 7.96
CA LYS A 226 3.52 24.32 7.40
C LYS A 226 4.62 24.31 6.36
N VAL A 227 5.72 23.62 6.65
CA VAL A 227 6.94 23.71 5.86
C VAL A 227 7.28 22.34 5.29
N THR A 228 7.44 22.28 3.97
CA THR A 228 7.98 21.09 3.30
C THR A 228 9.43 21.33 2.96
N ILE A 229 10.32 20.45 3.42
CA ILE A 229 11.74 20.46 3.07
C ILE A 229 11.99 19.41 2.00
N ILE A 230 12.52 19.81 0.87
CA ILE A 230 12.72 18.97 -0.31
C ILE A 230 14.19 18.66 -0.48
N ASN A 231 14.51 17.37 -0.64
CA ASN A 231 15.83 16.97 -1.13
C ASN A 231 15.93 17.24 -2.64
N ASP A 232 16.34 18.42 -2.99
CA ASP A 232 16.51 18.87 -4.39
C ASP A 232 17.73 18.25 -5.10
N LYS A 233 18.48 17.39 -4.39
CA LYS A 233 19.60 16.58 -4.94
C LYS A 233 19.21 15.14 -5.18
N SER A 234 17.99 14.72 -4.80
CA SER A 234 17.52 13.35 -5.02
C SER A 234 17.23 13.08 -6.49
N ASP A 235 17.43 11.84 -6.92
CA ASP A 235 17.14 11.43 -8.31
C ASP A 235 15.63 11.58 -8.65
N GLY A 236 14.77 11.56 -7.62
CA GLY A 236 13.32 11.75 -7.77
C GLY A 236 12.87 13.20 -7.94
N TYR A 237 13.73 14.18 -7.68
CA TYR A 237 13.38 15.58 -7.80
C TYR A 237 13.27 16.01 -9.26
N MET A 238 12.05 15.99 -9.81
CA MET A 238 11.73 16.39 -11.19
C MET A 238 10.59 17.43 -11.17
N PRO A 239 10.87 18.70 -10.82
CA PRO A 239 9.83 19.71 -10.58
C PRO A 239 8.93 19.97 -11.77
N GLU A 240 9.45 19.91 -13.00
CA GLU A 240 8.67 20.11 -14.21
C GLU A 240 7.61 19.02 -14.42
N ARG A 241 7.95 17.77 -14.10
CA ARG A 241 7.03 16.63 -14.24
C ARG A 241 6.02 16.55 -13.09
N SER A 242 6.37 17.05 -11.93
CA SER A 242 5.54 17.04 -10.72
C SER A 242 4.86 18.39 -10.46
N SER A 243 4.81 19.29 -11.45
CA SER A 243 4.33 20.67 -11.29
C SER A 243 2.94 20.76 -10.67
N PHE A 244 1.99 19.93 -11.11
CA PHE A 244 0.64 19.89 -10.59
C PHE A 244 0.61 19.55 -9.08
N ILE A 245 1.44 18.60 -8.62
CA ILE A 245 1.48 18.21 -7.20
C ILE A 245 2.13 19.34 -6.37
N PHE A 246 3.12 20.03 -6.93
CA PHE A 246 3.70 21.22 -6.28
C PHE A 246 2.67 22.36 -6.12
N GLU A 247 1.81 22.58 -7.10
CA GLU A 247 0.72 23.56 -6.99
C GLU A 247 -0.25 23.19 -5.86
N LEU A 248 -0.69 21.93 -5.80
CA LEU A 248 -1.54 21.44 -4.71
C LEU A 248 -0.86 21.59 -3.33
N LEU A 249 0.43 21.35 -3.25
CA LEU A 249 1.17 21.52 -2.00
C LEU A 249 1.21 23.00 -1.59
N ARG A 250 1.42 23.92 -2.52
CA ARG A 250 1.39 25.38 -2.27
C ARG A 250 0.05 25.85 -1.71
N GLU A 251 -1.06 25.30 -2.17
CA GLU A 251 -2.38 25.61 -1.62
C GLU A 251 -2.54 25.22 -0.14
N LYS A 252 -1.78 24.24 0.34
CA LYS A 252 -1.85 23.73 1.71
C LYS A 252 -0.77 24.28 2.63
N THR A 253 0.25 24.92 2.03
CA THR A 253 1.34 25.56 2.77
C THR A 253 1.26 27.08 2.60
N SER A 254 1.73 27.84 3.57
CA SER A 254 1.77 29.30 3.46
C SER A 254 2.89 29.79 2.52
N ARG A 255 3.75 28.87 2.05
CA ARG A 255 4.99 29.21 1.33
C ARG A 255 5.40 28.14 0.33
N GLU A 256 6.32 28.50 -0.55
CA GLU A 256 7.03 27.56 -1.40
C GLU A 256 7.79 26.53 -0.56
N PRO A 257 7.83 25.28 -1.03
CA PRO A 257 8.68 24.26 -0.43
C PRO A 257 10.15 24.70 -0.39
N LEU A 258 10.84 24.42 0.71
CA LEU A 258 12.24 24.78 0.88
C LEU A 258 13.15 23.71 0.31
N LYS A 259 14.06 24.09 -0.55
CA LYS A 259 15.09 23.19 -1.05
C LYS A 259 16.15 22.94 0.03
N TRP A 260 16.60 21.71 0.15
CA TRP A 260 17.67 21.36 1.09
C TRP A 260 18.98 22.07 0.81
N SER A 261 19.26 22.37 -0.46
CA SER A 261 20.40 23.21 -0.85
C SER A 261 20.36 24.65 -0.29
N GLU A 262 19.17 25.10 0.14
CA GLU A 262 18.91 26.43 0.73
C GLU A 262 18.47 26.32 2.20
N LYS A 263 18.94 25.30 2.93
CA LYS A 263 18.47 24.95 4.29
C LYS A 263 18.60 26.08 5.31
N GLU A 264 19.51 27.02 5.12
CA GLU A 264 19.71 28.18 5.99
C GLU A 264 18.44 29.04 6.08
N ARG A 265 17.62 29.06 5.02
CA ARG A 265 16.33 29.76 5.00
C ARG A 265 15.32 29.21 6.03
N ILE A 266 15.53 27.98 6.53
CA ILE A 266 14.69 27.41 7.59
C ILE A 266 14.83 28.25 8.86
N LEU A 267 16.03 28.79 9.15
CA LEU A 267 16.29 29.59 10.34
C LEU A 267 15.64 30.98 10.28
N GLU A 268 15.42 31.49 9.07
CA GLU A 268 14.75 32.77 8.86
C GLU A 268 13.21 32.65 9.00
N LEU A 269 12.70 31.43 8.79
CA LEU A 269 11.26 31.14 8.78
C LEU A 269 10.72 30.76 10.15
N ILE A 270 11.53 30.15 10.96
CA ILE A 270 11.21 29.59 12.28
C ILE A 270 12.03 30.34 13.34
#